data_bb0a2a053719a64857b0dc617ae5f54a
#
_entry.id   bb0a2a053719a64857b0dc617ae5f54a
#
_cell.length_a   1.000
_cell.length_b   1.000
_cell.length_c   1.000
_cell.angle_alpha   90.00
_cell.angle_beta   90.00
_cell.angle_gamma   90.00
#
_symmetry.space_group_name_H-M   'P 1'
#
loop_
_entity.id
_entity.type
_entity.pdbx_description
1 polymer ?
#
loop_
_entity_poly.entity_id
_entity_poly.type
_entity_poly.pdbx_seq_one_letter_code
_entity_poly.pdbx_strand_id
1 'polypeptide(L)'
;LDYFKDEKYILFLDDDVKECGFFENGIRKNLLKKEFTKDWNEQFERCFDITEQFGFEIFGVESGGNLFANHIFKPISFNGSINGSVLGILNNGSKFDENFPVKEDFEFILRNYYKNGGFLKFNFFYWRTKHWANKGGCVDYRTNEMEEEAIKKLSRSYQKNIKTGKNKNKYHLSLKF
;
A
#
# COMPACT_ATOMS: atom_id res chain seq x y z
N LEU A 1 -4.05 1.01 15.22
CA LEU A 1 -4.05 -0.47 15.34
C LEU A 1 -4.51 -0.94 16.71
N ASP A 2 -4.32 -0.17 17.78
CA ASP A 2 -4.75 -0.55 19.15
C ASP A 2 -6.24 -0.86 19.27
N TYR A 3 -7.09 -0.19 18.49
CA TYR A 3 -8.53 -0.46 18.46
C TYR A 3 -8.85 -1.86 17.95
N PHE A 4 -8.03 -2.40 17.05
CA PHE A 4 -8.20 -3.71 16.42
C PHE A 4 -7.24 -4.77 16.99
N LYS A 5 -6.82 -4.63 18.24
CA LYS A 5 -5.80 -5.51 18.85
C LYS A 5 -6.16 -7.01 18.84
N ASP A 6 -7.46 -7.31 18.86
CA ASP A 6 -7.98 -8.68 18.91
C ASP A 6 -8.25 -9.26 17.50
N GLU A 7 -8.13 -8.44 16.44
CA GLU A 7 -8.31 -8.87 15.06
C GLU A 7 -6.99 -9.41 14.48
N LYS A 8 -7.03 -10.57 13.86
CA LYS A 8 -5.85 -11.20 13.23
C LYS A 8 -5.44 -10.48 11.96
N TYR A 9 -6.40 -10.03 11.17
CA TYR A 9 -6.19 -9.42 9.86
C TYR A 9 -6.78 -8.01 9.82
N ILE A 10 -6.01 -7.06 9.36
CA ILE A 10 -6.43 -5.66 9.22
C ILE A 10 -6.18 -5.23 7.78
N LEU A 11 -7.19 -4.69 7.14
CA LEU A 11 -7.11 -4.15 5.78
C LEU A 11 -7.35 -2.64 5.82
N PHE A 12 -6.34 -1.87 5.41
CA PHE A 12 -6.44 -0.44 5.17
C PHE A 12 -6.80 -0.20 3.72
N LEU A 13 -7.78 0.65 3.49
CA LEU A 13 -8.23 1.05 2.17
C LEU A 13 -8.39 2.57 2.13
N ASP A 14 -7.83 3.22 1.10
CA ASP A 14 -8.12 4.62 0.81
C ASP A 14 -9.61 4.81 0.45
N ASP A 15 -10.19 5.89 0.91
CA ASP A 15 -11.60 6.24 0.68
C ASP A 15 -11.83 7.02 -0.64
N ASP A 16 -10.78 7.53 -1.26
CA ASP A 16 -10.83 8.30 -2.51
C ASP A 16 -10.70 7.44 -3.77
N VAL A 17 -11.09 6.17 -3.69
CA VAL A 17 -10.97 5.20 -4.78
C VAL A 17 -11.81 5.63 -5.99
N LYS A 18 -11.17 5.66 -7.14
CA LYS A 18 -11.80 5.90 -8.44
C LYS A 18 -12.18 4.59 -9.12
N GLU A 19 -11.33 3.59 -8.98
CA GLU A 19 -11.45 2.33 -9.70
C GLU A 19 -10.63 1.26 -8.97
N CYS A 20 -11.26 0.11 -8.74
CA CYS A 20 -10.58 -1.03 -8.16
C CYS A 20 -11.15 -2.34 -8.67
N GLY A 21 -10.38 -3.38 -8.61
CA GLY A 21 -10.82 -4.70 -9.03
C GLY A 21 -9.67 -5.68 -9.20
N PHE A 22 -9.96 -6.79 -9.82
CA PHE A 22 -8.97 -7.83 -10.09
C PHE A 22 -9.18 -8.44 -11.49
N PHE A 23 -8.16 -9.16 -11.94
CA PHE A 23 -8.22 -9.94 -13.17
C PHE A 23 -8.40 -11.43 -12.83
N GLU A 24 -9.43 -12.01 -13.40
CA GLU A 24 -9.69 -13.44 -13.30
C GLU A 24 -9.90 -14.01 -14.70
N ASN A 25 -9.11 -15.01 -15.07
CA ASN A 25 -9.13 -15.63 -16.40
C ASN A 25 -9.02 -14.62 -17.56
N GLY A 26 -8.20 -13.58 -17.38
CA GLY A 26 -8.04 -12.52 -18.37
C GLY A 26 -9.18 -11.50 -18.44
N ILE A 27 -10.22 -11.68 -17.62
CA ILE A 27 -11.37 -10.77 -17.54
C ILE A 27 -11.18 -9.82 -16.37
N ARG A 28 -11.38 -8.53 -16.66
CA ARG A 28 -11.34 -7.48 -15.63
C ARG A 28 -12.66 -7.43 -14.88
N LYS A 29 -12.63 -7.69 -13.58
CA LYS A 29 -13.75 -7.54 -12.66
C LYS A 29 -13.60 -6.24 -11.87
N ASN A 30 -14.53 -5.32 -12.08
CA ASN A 30 -14.56 -4.06 -11.33
C ASN A 30 -15.38 -4.24 -10.06
N LEU A 31 -14.72 -4.18 -8.91
CA LEU A 31 -15.34 -4.38 -7.59
C LEU A 31 -16.27 -3.25 -7.14
N LEU A 32 -16.25 -2.10 -7.80
CA LEU A 32 -17.24 -1.04 -7.56
C LEU A 32 -18.62 -1.38 -8.16
N LYS A 33 -18.70 -2.38 -9.03
CA LYS A 33 -19.97 -2.85 -9.56
C LYS A 33 -20.63 -3.78 -8.56
N LYS A 34 -21.93 -3.57 -8.31
CA LYS A 34 -22.72 -4.30 -7.33
C LYS A 34 -22.67 -5.84 -7.52
N GLU A 35 -22.53 -6.30 -8.74
CA GLU A 35 -22.47 -7.72 -9.08
C GLU A 35 -21.21 -8.43 -8.55
N PHE A 36 -20.13 -7.69 -8.27
CA PHE A 36 -18.86 -8.24 -7.79
C PHE A 36 -18.58 -7.95 -6.31
N THR A 37 -19.50 -7.32 -5.58
CA THR A 37 -19.25 -6.94 -4.18
C THR A 37 -19.08 -8.15 -3.25
N LYS A 38 -19.61 -9.31 -3.60
CA LYS A 38 -19.43 -10.55 -2.81
C LYS A 38 -18.01 -11.10 -2.88
N ASP A 39 -17.27 -10.76 -3.94
CA ASP A 39 -15.94 -11.30 -4.19
C ASP A 39 -14.84 -10.60 -3.35
N TRP A 40 -15.17 -9.49 -2.68
CA TRP A 40 -14.21 -8.71 -1.90
C TRP A 40 -13.57 -9.50 -0.76
N ASN A 41 -14.41 -10.00 0.12
CA ASN A 41 -13.94 -10.70 1.31
C ASN A 41 -13.11 -11.92 0.93
N GLU A 42 -13.63 -12.77 0.04
CA GLU A 42 -12.94 -13.96 -0.42
C GLU A 42 -11.55 -13.64 -1.01
N GLN A 43 -11.45 -12.60 -1.83
CA GLN A 43 -10.17 -12.24 -2.44
C GLN A 43 -9.16 -11.69 -1.43
N PHE A 44 -9.60 -10.87 -0.47
CA PHE A 44 -8.68 -10.37 0.55
C PHE A 44 -8.31 -11.43 1.58
N GLU A 45 -9.24 -12.31 1.97
CA GLU A 45 -8.93 -13.48 2.80
C GLU A 45 -7.84 -14.34 2.16
N ARG A 46 -7.94 -14.64 0.87
CA ARG A 46 -6.88 -15.34 0.12
C ARG A 46 -5.54 -14.58 0.14
N CYS A 47 -5.56 -13.25 0.03
CA CYS A 47 -4.34 -12.46 0.12
C CYS A 47 -3.69 -12.60 1.51
N PHE A 48 -4.47 -12.59 2.57
CA PHE A 48 -3.98 -12.81 3.93
C PHE A 48 -3.42 -14.21 4.11
N ASP A 49 -4.14 -15.25 3.67
CA ASP A 49 -3.69 -16.64 3.77
C ASP A 49 -2.36 -16.86 3.03
N ILE A 50 -2.25 -16.34 1.81
CA ILE A 50 -1.02 -16.43 1.03
C ILE A 50 0.12 -15.67 1.75
N THR A 51 -0.14 -14.49 2.28
CA THR A 51 0.86 -13.69 2.98
C THR A 51 1.39 -14.42 4.21
N GLU A 52 0.50 -15.02 4.99
CA GLU A 52 0.86 -15.83 6.15
C GLU A 52 1.66 -17.07 5.76
N GLN A 53 1.26 -17.80 4.71
CA GLN A 53 1.99 -18.97 4.21
C GLN A 53 3.42 -18.65 3.76
N PHE A 54 3.65 -17.46 3.22
CA PHE A 54 5.00 -16.99 2.88
C PHE A 54 5.78 -16.43 4.06
N GLY A 55 5.16 -16.33 5.25
CA GLY A 55 5.81 -15.83 6.45
C GLY A 55 6.00 -14.30 6.48
N PHE A 56 5.25 -13.56 5.67
CA PHE A 56 5.26 -12.10 5.69
C PHE A 56 4.13 -11.54 6.56
N GLU A 57 4.30 -10.31 7.01
CA GLU A 57 3.34 -9.64 7.89
C GLU A 57 2.48 -8.61 7.15
N ILE A 58 2.89 -8.20 5.96
CA ILE A 58 2.17 -7.20 5.17
C ILE A 58 2.09 -7.57 3.70
N PHE A 59 1.03 -7.09 3.06
CA PHE A 59 0.91 -7.09 1.61
C PHE A 59 0.34 -5.77 1.10
N GLY A 60 0.60 -5.49 -0.16
CA GLY A 60 -0.06 -4.42 -0.92
C GLY A 60 -0.54 -4.92 -2.27
N VAL A 61 -1.15 -4.02 -3.03
CA VAL A 61 -1.62 -4.29 -4.39
C VAL A 61 -0.98 -3.33 -5.39
N GLU A 62 -1.16 -3.58 -6.68
CA GLU A 62 -0.74 -2.64 -7.71
C GLU A 62 -1.60 -1.37 -7.67
N SER A 63 -1.01 -0.25 -7.30
CA SER A 63 -1.67 1.06 -7.19
C SER A 63 -1.48 1.96 -8.42
N GLY A 64 -0.76 1.47 -9.42
CA GLY A 64 -0.48 2.21 -10.65
C GLY A 64 -1.64 2.24 -11.62
N GLY A 65 -1.78 3.34 -12.36
CA GLY A 65 -2.77 3.47 -13.42
C GLY A 65 -2.49 2.64 -14.67
N ASN A 66 -1.38 1.93 -14.71
CA ASN A 66 -1.02 1.10 -15.86
C ASN A 66 -1.60 -0.31 -15.70
N LEU A 67 -2.76 -0.52 -16.31
CA LEU A 67 -3.43 -1.83 -16.32
C LEU A 67 -2.60 -2.94 -16.98
N PHE A 68 -1.59 -2.59 -17.80
CA PHE A 68 -0.66 -3.56 -18.37
C PHE A 68 0.42 -4.01 -17.37
N ALA A 69 0.59 -3.30 -16.25
CA ALA A 69 1.47 -3.74 -15.17
C ALA A 69 0.84 -4.84 -14.30
N ASN A 70 -0.47 -5.05 -14.42
CA ASN A 70 -1.18 -6.12 -13.74
C ASN A 70 -0.92 -7.44 -14.48
N HIS A 71 0.17 -8.06 -14.13
CA HIS A 71 0.64 -9.23 -14.85
C HIS A 71 -0.09 -10.50 -14.42
N ILE A 72 -0.93 -11.00 -15.31
CA ILE A 72 -1.49 -12.37 -15.25
C ILE A 72 -0.33 -13.40 -15.10
N PHE A 73 0.81 -13.13 -15.74
CA PHE A 73 1.99 -14.00 -15.72
C PHE A 73 2.90 -13.82 -14.49
N LYS A 74 2.68 -12.78 -13.68
CA LYS A 74 3.38 -12.55 -12.42
C LYS A 74 2.38 -12.06 -11.37
N PRO A 75 1.47 -12.94 -10.91
CA PRO A 75 0.37 -12.52 -10.04
C PRO A 75 0.86 -12.01 -8.68
N ILE A 76 2.02 -12.48 -8.22
CA ILE A 76 2.61 -12.12 -6.94
C ILE A 76 4.07 -11.69 -7.16
N SER A 77 4.52 -10.70 -6.42
CA SER A 77 5.93 -10.31 -6.33
C SER A 77 6.32 -10.05 -4.88
N PHE A 78 7.60 -10.29 -4.59
CA PHE A 78 8.22 -10.11 -3.27
C PHE A 78 8.96 -8.77 -3.17
N ASN A 79 8.90 -7.98 -4.22
CA ASN A 79 9.55 -6.69 -4.37
C ASN A 79 8.65 -5.76 -5.18
N GLY A 80 9.04 -4.52 -5.26
CA GLY A 80 8.31 -3.49 -5.95
C GLY A 80 7.66 -2.53 -4.96
N SER A 81 7.06 -1.48 -5.47
CA SER A 81 6.42 -0.47 -4.63
C SER A 81 5.03 -0.93 -4.22
N ILE A 82 4.76 -0.91 -2.93
CA ILE A 82 3.42 -0.89 -2.35
C ILE A 82 3.23 0.45 -1.65
N ASN A 83 2.01 0.84 -1.40
CA ASN A 83 1.68 2.09 -0.70
C ASN A 83 0.47 1.90 0.23
N GLY A 84 0.12 2.94 0.97
CA GLY A 84 -0.99 2.91 1.92
C GLY A 84 -2.38 2.80 1.30
N SER A 85 -2.53 2.93 -0.04
CA SER A 85 -3.86 2.89 -0.67
C SER A 85 -4.60 1.57 -0.47
N VAL A 86 -3.86 0.47 -0.45
CA VAL A 86 -4.33 -0.84 -0.02
C VAL A 86 -3.18 -1.53 0.70
N LEU A 87 -3.34 -1.70 2.00
CA LEU A 87 -2.34 -2.32 2.85
C LEU A 87 -3.00 -3.37 3.74
N GLY A 88 -2.69 -4.63 3.51
CA GLY A 88 -3.07 -5.73 4.39
C GLY A 88 -2.00 -5.96 5.43
N ILE A 89 -2.41 -6.13 6.69
CA ILE A 89 -1.52 -6.33 7.83
C ILE A 89 -1.96 -7.56 8.60
N LEU A 90 -1.06 -8.53 8.79
CA LEU A 90 -1.21 -9.56 9.80
C LEU A 90 -0.88 -8.92 11.15
N ASN A 91 -1.89 -8.78 12.00
CA ASN A 91 -1.79 -8.00 13.23
C ASN A 91 -0.93 -8.73 14.28
N ASN A 92 0.30 -8.31 14.39
CA ASN A 92 1.29 -8.82 15.33
C ASN A 92 1.66 -7.80 16.43
N GLY A 93 0.85 -6.76 16.59
CA GLY A 93 1.10 -5.64 17.51
C GLY A 93 2.01 -4.55 16.95
N SER A 94 2.47 -4.65 15.68
CA SER A 94 3.19 -3.54 15.01
C SER A 94 2.27 -2.32 14.88
N LYS A 95 2.83 -1.12 15.13
CA LYS A 95 2.09 0.15 15.06
C LYS A 95 2.76 1.08 14.07
N PHE A 96 1.98 2.03 13.53
CA PHE A 96 2.55 3.16 12.81
C PHE A 96 3.39 4.01 13.77
N ASP A 97 4.48 4.60 13.27
CA ASP A 97 5.32 5.48 14.05
C ASP A 97 4.72 6.90 14.08
N GLU A 98 4.30 7.35 15.25
CA GLU A 98 3.69 8.67 15.48
C GLU A 98 4.66 9.83 15.17
N ASN A 99 5.96 9.57 15.07
CA ASN A 99 6.94 10.57 14.63
C ASN A 99 6.90 10.86 13.13
N PHE A 100 6.05 10.14 12.39
CA PHE A 100 5.80 10.36 10.97
C PHE A 100 4.35 10.81 10.75
N PRO A 101 4.02 12.10 10.93
CA PRO A 101 2.67 12.62 10.69
C PRO A 101 2.28 12.61 9.20
N VAL A 102 3.26 12.41 8.33
CA VAL A 102 3.10 12.16 6.88
C VAL A 102 4.11 11.09 6.46
N LYS A 103 3.81 10.29 5.44
CA LYS A 103 4.64 9.14 5.00
C LYS A 103 4.75 8.02 6.04
N GLU A 104 3.81 7.93 6.96
CA GLU A 104 3.70 6.87 7.95
C GLU A 104 3.59 5.49 7.28
N ASP A 105 2.91 5.41 6.14
CA ASP A 105 2.79 4.20 5.32
C ASP A 105 4.14 3.75 4.76
N PHE A 106 4.96 4.68 4.26
CA PHE A 106 6.30 4.37 3.76
C PHE A 106 7.23 3.88 4.88
N GLU A 107 7.19 4.51 6.05
CA GLU A 107 7.95 4.07 7.21
C GLU A 107 7.56 2.66 7.61
N PHE A 108 6.26 2.42 7.75
CA PHE A 108 5.73 1.13 8.16
C PHE A 108 6.11 0.01 7.18
N ILE A 109 6.00 0.25 5.87
CA ILE A 109 6.38 -0.70 4.82
C ILE A 109 7.89 -1.00 4.88
N LEU A 110 8.73 0.03 4.99
CA LEU A 110 10.17 -0.14 5.06
C LEU A 110 10.60 -0.90 6.32
N ARG A 111 10.05 -0.55 7.47
CA ARG A 111 10.33 -1.24 8.73
C ARG A 111 9.96 -2.71 8.68
N ASN A 112 8.80 -3.04 8.12
CA ASN A 112 8.39 -4.43 7.91
C ASN A 112 9.29 -5.15 6.91
N TYR A 113 9.68 -4.49 5.83
CA TYR A 113 10.64 -5.05 4.87
C TYR A 113 11.97 -5.44 5.55
N TYR A 114 12.52 -4.55 6.38
CA TYR A 114 13.79 -4.84 7.07
C TYR A 114 13.62 -5.89 8.17
N LYS A 115 12.48 -5.93 8.83
CA LYS A 115 12.18 -6.93 9.88
C LYS A 115 12.04 -8.33 9.29
N ASN A 116 11.31 -8.46 8.18
CA ASN A 116 10.84 -9.73 7.66
C ASN A 116 11.56 -10.17 6.36
N GLY A 117 12.46 -9.33 5.84
CA GLY A 117 13.17 -9.59 4.58
C GLY A 117 12.33 -9.39 3.33
N GLY A 118 11.10 -8.89 3.45
CA GLY A 118 10.21 -8.69 2.32
C GLY A 118 8.76 -8.41 2.71
N PHE A 119 7.93 -8.38 1.69
CA PHE A 119 6.47 -8.31 1.76
C PHE A 119 5.88 -8.88 0.46
N LEU A 120 4.57 -9.11 0.43
CA LEU A 120 3.90 -9.50 -0.79
C LEU A 120 3.26 -8.31 -1.51
N LYS A 121 3.30 -8.37 -2.83
CA LYS A 121 2.53 -7.49 -3.70
C LYS A 121 1.69 -8.34 -4.64
N PHE A 122 0.38 -8.16 -4.58
CA PHE A 122 -0.56 -8.83 -5.45
C PHE A 122 -0.79 -8.02 -6.72
N ASN A 123 -0.22 -8.46 -7.84
CA ASN A 123 -0.25 -7.74 -9.11
C ASN A 123 -1.53 -7.99 -9.91
N PHE A 124 -2.36 -8.94 -9.51
CA PHE A 124 -3.64 -9.20 -10.16
C PHE A 124 -4.76 -8.28 -9.66
N PHE A 125 -4.55 -7.57 -8.55
CA PHE A 125 -5.39 -6.46 -8.11
C PHE A 125 -4.95 -5.16 -8.75
N TYR A 126 -5.92 -4.28 -9.00
CA TYR A 126 -5.67 -2.89 -9.33
C TYR A 126 -6.49 -1.98 -8.43
N TRP A 127 -5.85 -0.90 -7.98
CA TRP A 127 -6.44 0.09 -7.10
C TRP A 127 -6.01 1.48 -7.55
N ARG A 128 -6.98 2.32 -7.94
CA ARG A 128 -6.71 3.68 -8.43
C ARG A 128 -7.46 4.68 -7.58
N THR A 129 -6.74 5.64 -7.04
CA THR A 129 -7.28 6.73 -6.25
C THR A 129 -7.32 8.04 -7.04
N LYS A 130 -8.12 8.98 -6.58
CA LYS A 130 -8.18 10.35 -7.12
C LYS A 130 -7.23 11.23 -6.34
N HIS A 131 -5.94 11.00 -6.45
CA HIS A 131 -4.97 11.82 -5.73
C HIS A 131 -5.24 13.33 -5.90
N TRP A 132 -5.34 14.07 -4.80
CA TRP A 132 -5.50 15.52 -4.73
C TRP A 132 -6.87 16.09 -5.14
N ALA A 133 -7.90 15.29 -5.29
CA ALA A 133 -9.19 15.75 -5.78
C ALA A 133 -10.17 16.16 -4.66
N ASN A 134 -10.02 15.64 -3.46
CA ASN A 134 -10.94 15.86 -2.35
C ASN A 134 -10.38 16.90 -1.37
N LYS A 135 -11.21 17.87 -0.96
CA LYS A 135 -10.94 18.70 0.22
C LYS A 135 -11.21 17.85 1.46
N GLY A 136 -10.27 17.84 2.39
CA GLY A 136 -10.33 17.05 3.62
C GLY A 136 -9.19 16.05 3.77
N GLY A 137 -9.12 15.39 4.91
CA GLY A 137 -8.05 14.46 5.24
C GLY A 137 -6.69 15.13 5.41
N CYS A 138 -5.63 14.41 5.05
CA CYS A 138 -4.26 14.88 5.21
C CYS A 138 -3.92 16.16 4.41
N VAL A 139 -4.70 16.50 3.40
CA VAL A 139 -4.45 17.68 2.54
C VAL A 139 -4.51 18.99 3.33
N ASP A 140 -5.35 19.07 4.36
CA ASP A 140 -5.62 20.31 5.09
C ASP A 140 -4.47 20.70 6.05
N TYR A 141 -3.69 19.73 6.54
CA TYR A 141 -2.58 20.01 7.47
C TYR A 141 -1.19 19.68 6.90
N ARG A 142 -1.13 19.02 5.75
CA ARG A 142 0.10 18.55 5.12
C ARG A 142 0.85 19.70 4.47
N THR A 143 2.03 20.02 4.97
CA THR A 143 2.89 21.06 4.43
C THR A 143 4.09 20.50 3.66
N ASN A 144 4.71 21.32 2.80
CA ASN A 144 5.94 20.91 2.11
C ASN A 144 7.09 20.64 3.08
N GLU A 145 7.16 21.37 4.19
CA GLU A 145 8.17 21.21 5.23
C GLU A 145 8.03 19.85 5.92
N MET A 146 6.80 19.45 6.26
CA MET A 146 6.52 18.11 6.83
C MET A 146 6.93 17.00 5.87
N GLU A 147 6.63 17.14 4.58
CA GLU A 147 7.05 16.20 3.54
C GLU A 147 8.57 16.08 3.46
N GLU A 148 9.27 17.22 3.41
CA GLU A 148 10.74 17.25 3.35
C GLU A 148 11.37 16.60 4.59
N GLU A 149 10.84 16.89 5.77
CA GLU A 149 11.34 16.33 7.02
C GLU A 149 11.14 14.81 7.07
N ALA A 150 9.96 14.32 6.72
CA ALA A 150 9.68 12.90 6.65
C ALA A 150 10.61 12.19 5.65
N ILE A 151 10.79 12.76 4.45
CA ILE A 151 11.71 12.25 3.44
C ILE A 151 13.16 12.21 3.94
N LYS A 152 13.62 13.26 4.64
CA LYS A 152 14.96 13.30 5.23
C LYS A 152 15.13 12.21 6.29
N LYS A 153 14.14 12.03 7.19
CA LYS A 153 14.15 10.97 8.22
C LYS A 153 14.23 9.59 7.57
N LEU A 154 13.33 9.31 6.62
CA LEU A 154 13.31 8.03 5.89
C LEU A 154 14.61 7.77 5.14
N SER A 155 15.16 8.80 4.46
CA SER A 155 16.41 8.66 3.70
C SER A 155 17.63 8.38 4.58
N ARG A 156 17.63 8.87 5.83
CA ARG A 156 18.70 8.55 6.80
C ARG A 156 18.64 7.10 7.26
N SER A 157 17.42 6.61 7.54
CA SER A 157 17.22 5.27 8.10
C SER A 157 17.25 4.17 7.03
N TYR A 158 16.78 4.47 5.80
CA TYR A 158 16.52 3.47 4.75
C TYR A 158 17.10 3.86 3.39
N GLN A 159 18.30 4.45 3.38
CA GLN A 159 18.93 5.05 2.19
C GLN A 159 18.94 4.15 0.95
N LYS A 160 19.17 2.85 1.12
CA LYS A 160 19.25 1.88 0.00
C LYS A 160 17.91 1.69 -0.71
N ASN A 161 16.81 1.87 0.01
CA ASN A 161 15.46 1.57 -0.46
C ASN A 161 14.67 2.82 -0.84
N ILE A 162 15.27 3.99 -0.76
CA ILE A 162 14.61 5.25 -1.07
C ILE A 162 15.24 5.91 -2.29
N LYS A 163 14.40 6.26 -3.24
CA LYS A 163 14.73 7.14 -4.34
C LYS A 163 13.95 8.43 -4.18
N THR A 164 14.68 9.54 -4.07
CA THR A 164 14.08 10.86 -4.01
C THR A 164 14.25 11.57 -5.35
N GLY A 165 13.25 12.36 -5.72
CA GLY A 165 13.27 13.23 -6.87
C GLY A 165 12.57 14.56 -6.57
N LYS A 166 12.88 15.60 -7.32
CA LYS A 166 12.20 16.89 -7.23
C LYS A 166 11.60 17.23 -8.60
N ASN A 167 10.30 17.47 -8.63
CA ASN A 167 9.61 17.90 -9.84
C ASN A 167 8.73 19.11 -9.50
N LYS A 168 8.89 20.24 -10.21
CA LYS A 168 8.08 21.46 -10.04
C LYS A 168 7.82 21.83 -8.58
N ASN A 169 8.88 21.93 -7.77
CA ASN A 169 8.83 22.26 -6.33
C ASN A 169 8.13 21.25 -5.42
N LYS A 170 7.84 20.03 -5.89
CA LYS A 170 7.35 18.94 -5.04
C LYS A 170 8.41 17.85 -4.92
N TYR A 171 8.61 17.38 -3.71
CA TYR A 171 9.45 16.21 -3.48
C TYR A 171 8.66 14.94 -3.81
N HIS A 172 9.33 14.06 -4.52
CA HIS A 172 8.82 12.70 -4.78
C HIS A 172 9.68 11.71 -4.03
N LEU A 173 9.02 10.77 -3.40
CA LEU A 173 9.63 9.62 -2.78
C LEU A 173 9.08 8.37 -3.44
N SER A 174 9.96 7.48 -3.81
CA SER A 174 9.59 6.14 -4.26
C SER A 174 10.44 5.10 -3.55
N LEU A 175 9.82 3.97 -3.25
CA LEU A 175 10.49 2.83 -2.68
C LEU A 175 11.15 2.00 -3.79
N LYS A 176 12.34 1.49 -3.50
CA LYS A 176 13.11 0.61 -4.37
C LYS A 176 13.53 -0.60 -3.56
N PHE A 177 13.08 -1.76 -3.99
CA PHE A 177 13.39 -3.05 -3.37
C PHE A 177 14.11 -3.96 -4.34
#